data_202872f24f68442e261f4cb3157b8b6a
#
_entry.id   202872f24f68442e261f4cb3157b8b6a
#
_cell.length_a   1.000
_cell.length_b   1.000
_cell.length_c   1.000
_cell.angle_alpha   90.00
_cell.angle_beta   90.00
_cell.angle_gamma   90.00
#
_symmetry.space_group_name_H-M   'P 1'
#
loop_
_entity.id
_entity.type
_entity.pdbx_description
1 polymer ?
#
loop_
_entity_poly.entity_id
_entity_poly.type
_entity_poly.pdbx_seq_one_letter_code
_entity_poly.pdbx_strand_id
1 'polypeptide(L)'
;MKFIFFFLTVIFVNLSFASDKKEGRFFEDQPDVTDDYQIHFIYMLDKNGKDNELDLNGEMESMVEEMNEKMFELTGNKQKYKLDYRLDGKLDISFVRLDVKGRKEGWNNNYPDFFIQNLGFNNPKKLYFSFVDSFTHRDSGQMGVHSGYTFMKRAGSREEIIKITIHELLHGQGFSWK
;
A
#
# COMPACT_ATOMS: atom_id res chain seq x y z
N MET A 1 -16.43 -31.56 32.58
CA MET A 1 -17.12 -30.51 31.83
C MET A 1 -16.26 -29.24 31.67
N LYS A 2 -14.96 -29.37 31.37
CA LYS A 2 -14.02 -28.22 31.19
C LYS A 2 -13.29 -28.20 29.82
N PHE A 3 -13.61 -29.11 28.89
CA PHE A 3 -12.89 -29.24 27.62
C PHE A 3 -13.62 -28.60 26.42
N ILE A 4 -14.86 -28.15 26.54
CA ILE A 4 -15.65 -27.61 25.41
C ILE A 4 -15.39 -26.13 25.20
N PHE A 5 -14.90 -25.38 26.21
CA PHE A 5 -14.69 -23.94 26.11
C PHE A 5 -13.38 -23.53 25.36
N PHE A 6 -12.41 -24.43 25.28
CA PHE A 6 -11.12 -24.14 24.65
C PHE A 6 -11.17 -24.26 23.11
N PHE A 7 -12.11 -25.02 22.58
CA PHE A 7 -12.24 -25.22 21.12
C PHE A 7 -12.95 -24.06 20.40
N LEU A 8 -13.79 -23.31 21.12
CA LEU A 8 -14.53 -22.19 20.51
C LEU A 8 -13.67 -20.94 20.31
N THR A 9 -12.64 -20.75 21.13
CA THR A 9 -11.77 -19.55 21.04
C THR A 9 -10.79 -19.61 19.87
N VAL A 10 -10.39 -20.81 19.44
CA VAL A 10 -9.47 -21.01 18.30
C VAL A 10 -10.16 -20.75 16.95
N ILE A 11 -11.48 -20.96 16.85
CA ILE A 11 -12.24 -20.80 15.61
C ILE A 11 -12.41 -19.31 15.25
N PHE A 12 -12.51 -18.41 16.24
CA PHE A 12 -12.71 -16.98 15.98
C PHE A 12 -11.46 -16.25 15.47
N VAL A 13 -10.26 -16.70 15.79
CA VAL A 13 -9.01 -16.09 15.32
C VAL A 13 -8.77 -16.39 13.83
N ASN A 14 -9.23 -17.54 13.34
CA ASN A 14 -9.04 -17.92 11.94
C ASN A 14 -10.03 -17.27 10.96
N LEU A 15 -11.16 -16.76 11.42
CA LEU A 15 -12.20 -16.17 10.54
C LEU A 15 -11.81 -14.79 9.97
N SER A 16 -10.99 -14.00 10.68
CA SER A 16 -10.54 -12.69 10.18
C SER A 16 -9.52 -12.81 9.06
N PHE A 17 -8.64 -13.80 9.10
CA PHE A 17 -7.65 -14.04 8.04
C PHE A 17 -8.25 -14.74 6.80
N ALA A 18 -9.30 -15.50 6.98
CA ALA A 18 -9.96 -16.20 5.87
C ALA A 18 -10.69 -15.22 4.93
N SER A 19 -11.15 -14.07 5.43
CA SER A 19 -11.87 -13.07 4.62
C SER A 19 -10.99 -12.28 3.66
N ASP A 20 -9.68 -12.18 3.94
CA ASP A 20 -8.74 -11.45 3.09
C ASP A 20 -8.13 -12.33 1.98
N LYS A 21 -8.17 -13.66 2.13
CA LYS A 21 -7.71 -14.58 1.08
C LYS A 21 -8.70 -14.60 -0.08
N LYS A 22 -8.27 -14.00 -1.20
CA LYS A 22 -9.02 -13.96 -2.45
C LYS A 22 -8.14 -14.44 -3.59
N GLU A 23 -8.73 -15.02 -4.61
CA GLU A 23 -8.01 -15.42 -5.81
C GLU A 23 -7.33 -14.21 -6.47
N GLY A 24 -6.05 -14.35 -6.79
CA GLY A 24 -5.26 -13.28 -7.40
C GLY A 24 -4.66 -12.26 -6.44
N ARG A 25 -4.93 -12.35 -5.11
CA ARG A 25 -4.37 -11.45 -4.10
C ARG A 25 -3.03 -11.94 -3.59
N PHE A 26 -2.06 -11.04 -3.50
CA PHE A 26 -0.74 -11.29 -2.97
C PHE A 26 -0.56 -10.58 -1.62
N PHE A 27 0.07 -11.27 -0.68
CA PHE A 27 0.34 -10.76 0.68
C PHE A 27 1.83 -10.48 0.91
N GLU A 28 2.62 -10.71 -0.12
CA GLU A 28 4.06 -10.54 -0.14
C GLU A 28 4.50 -10.03 -1.51
N ASP A 29 5.67 -9.44 -1.54
CA ASP A 29 6.36 -9.00 -2.73
C ASP A 29 6.67 -10.19 -3.64
N GLN A 30 6.28 -10.14 -4.91
CA GLN A 30 6.46 -11.23 -5.87
C GLN A 30 7.86 -11.15 -6.51
N PRO A 31 8.34 -12.23 -7.12
CA PRO A 31 9.64 -12.22 -7.80
C PRO A 31 9.73 -11.16 -8.89
N ASP A 32 10.80 -10.38 -8.83
CA ASP A 32 11.05 -9.25 -9.72
C ASP A 32 11.37 -9.66 -11.16
N VAL A 33 10.89 -8.89 -12.12
CA VAL A 33 11.30 -8.98 -13.55
C VAL A 33 12.71 -8.42 -13.76
N THR A 34 13.13 -7.46 -12.93
CA THR A 34 14.41 -6.75 -13.04
C THR A 34 15.00 -6.49 -11.66
N ASP A 35 16.31 -6.40 -11.57
CA ASP A 35 17.05 -6.07 -10.35
C ASP A 35 17.34 -4.55 -10.21
N ASP A 36 16.56 -3.70 -10.87
CA ASP A 36 16.68 -2.24 -10.79
C ASP A 36 15.91 -1.65 -9.61
N TYR A 37 16.15 -0.36 -9.33
CA TYR A 37 15.30 0.39 -8.40
C TYR A 37 13.90 0.56 -8.97
N GLN A 38 12.86 0.23 -8.18
CA GLN A 38 11.47 0.27 -8.60
C GLN A 38 10.53 0.63 -7.45
N ILE A 39 9.30 1.03 -7.79
CA ILE A 39 8.25 1.34 -6.82
C ILE A 39 7.27 0.17 -6.76
N HIS A 40 7.17 -0.43 -5.59
CA HIS A 40 6.18 -1.45 -5.26
C HIS A 40 4.97 -0.84 -4.57
N PHE A 41 3.76 -1.19 -4.99
CA PHE A 41 2.53 -0.64 -4.44
C PHE A 41 1.84 -1.61 -3.48
N ILE A 42 1.26 -1.04 -2.42
CA ILE A 42 0.55 -1.80 -1.39
C ILE A 42 -0.86 -1.25 -1.21
N TYR A 43 -1.87 -2.12 -1.35
CA TYR A 43 -3.23 -1.83 -0.90
C TYR A 43 -3.33 -2.09 0.60
N MET A 44 -3.53 -1.04 1.39
CA MET A 44 -3.44 -1.11 2.85
C MET A 44 -4.77 -0.78 3.51
N LEU A 45 -5.20 -1.66 4.41
CA LEU A 45 -6.37 -1.45 5.26
C LEU A 45 -5.98 -1.46 6.74
N ASP A 46 -6.73 -0.76 7.59
CA ASP A 46 -6.66 -0.97 9.03
C ASP A 46 -7.34 -2.29 9.43
N LYS A 47 -7.23 -2.68 10.70
CA LYS A 47 -7.76 -3.94 11.22
C LYS A 47 -9.22 -4.19 10.85
N ASN A 48 -10.05 -3.16 10.81
CA ASN A 48 -11.48 -3.22 10.54
C ASN A 48 -11.89 -2.52 9.24
N GLY A 49 -10.92 -2.16 8.40
CA GLY A 49 -11.18 -1.50 7.12
C GLY A 49 -12.04 -2.38 6.21
N LYS A 50 -13.05 -1.76 5.60
CA LYS A 50 -13.83 -2.43 4.56
C LYS A 50 -12.92 -2.67 3.35
N ASP A 51 -12.87 -3.90 2.89
CA ASP A 51 -12.13 -4.28 1.70
C ASP A 51 -12.96 -3.96 0.44
N ASN A 52 -12.49 -2.99 -0.35
CA ASN A 52 -13.06 -2.59 -1.63
C ASN A 52 -12.39 -3.30 -2.83
N GLU A 53 -11.46 -4.24 -2.57
CA GLU A 53 -10.78 -5.09 -3.56
C GLU A 53 -10.02 -4.29 -4.64
N LEU A 54 -9.46 -3.13 -4.27
CA LEU A 54 -8.81 -2.24 -5.23
C LEU A 54 -7.56 -2.86 -5.88
N ASP A 55 -6.94 -3.81 -5.19
CA ASP A 55 -5.82 -4.61 -5.68
C ASP A 55 -6.23 -5.70 -6.69
N LEU A 56 -7.53 -6.05 -6.74
CA LEU A 56 -8.05 -7.14 -7.56
C LEU A 56 -8.91 -6.66 -8.74
N ASN A 57 -9.59 -5.52 -8.58
CA ASN A 57 -10.58 -5.04 -9.55
C ASN A 57 -10.02 -4.14 -10.66
N GLY A 58 -8.68 -3.94 -10.68
CA GLY A 58 -7.98 -3.09 -11.66
C GLY A 58 -7.97 -1.59 -11.35
N GLU A 59 -8.70 -1.14 -10.32
CA GLU A 59 -8.77 0.28 -9.97
C GLU A 59 -7.40 0.83 -9.53
N MET A 60 -6.69 0.09 -8.70
CA MET A 60 -5.37 0.51 -8.21
C MET A 60 -4.33 0.48 -9.33
N GLU A 61 -4.32 -0.56 -10.17
CA GLU A 61 -3.44 -0.66 -11.35
C GLU A 61 -3.65 0.53 -12.27
N SER A 62 -4.91 0.80 -12.66
CA SER A 62 -5.27 1.95 -13.49
C SER A 62 -4.88 3.29 -12.88
N MET A 63 -5.00 3.44 -11.55
CA MET A 63 -4.62 4.68 -10.86
C MET A 63 -3.10 4.89 -10.86
N VAL A 64 -2.32 3.83 -10.68
CA VAL A 64 -0.85 3.87 -10.73
C VAL A 64 -0.35 4.18 -12.14
N GLU A 65 -0.97 3.61 -13.17
CA GLU A 65 -0.67 3.93 -14.56
C GLU A 65 -0.94 5.41 -14.87
N GLU A 66 -2.12 5.91 -14.50
CA GLU A 66 -2.47 7.33 -14.66
C GLU A 66 -1.50 8.26 -13.92
N MET A 67 -1.11 7.90 -12.70
CA MET A 67 -0.07 8.61 -11.93
C MET A 67 1.25 8.67 -12.71
N ASN A 68 1.66 7.57 -13.31
CA ASN A 68 2.93 7.49 -14.04
C ASN A 68 2.89 8.27 -15.37
N GLU A 69 1.76 8.28 -16.07
CA GLU A 69 1.53 9.16 -17.22
C GLU A 69 1.54 10.64 -16.81
N LYS A 70 0.91 10.98 -15.68
CA LYS A 70 0.92 12.34 -15.16
C LYS A 70 2.33 12.83 -14.81
N MET A 71 3.16 11.95 -14.23
CA MET A 71 4.57 12.26 -13.98
C MET A 71 5.33 12.50 -15.28
N PHE A 72 5.06 11.72 -16.33
CA PHE A 72 5.65 11.91 -17.64
C PHE A 72 5.30 13.29 -18.22
N GLU A 73 4.04 13.68 -18.20
CA GLU A 73 3.58 15.02 -18.61
C GLU A 73 4.27 16.14 -17.83
N LEU A 74 4.30 16.03 -16.48
CA LEU A 74 4.90 17.05 -15.61
C LEU A 74 6.40 17.26 -15.85
N THR A 75 7.10 16.23 -16.31
CA THR A 75 8.53 16.29 -16.64
C THR A 75 8.79 16.71 -18.08
N GLY A 76 7.77 17.16 -18.83
CA GLY A 76 7.87 17.52 -20.24
C GLY A 76 8.16 16.32 -21.13
N ASN A 77 7.49 15.19 -20.86
CA ASN A 77 7.58 13.92 -21.56
C ASN A 77 8.98 13.27 -21.51
N LYS A 78 9.63 13.35 -20.35
CA LYS A 78 11.01 12.86 -20.21
C LYS A 78 11.15 11.70 -19.24
N GLN A 79 10.37 11.66 -18.14
CA GLN A 79 10.59 10.72 -17.06
C GLN A 79 9.29 10.07 -16.59
N LYS A 80 9.37 8.76 -16.34
CA LYS A 80 8.36 7.96 -15.65
C LYS A 80 9.00 7.30 -14.44
N TYR A 81 8.21 6.98 -13.45
CA TYR A 81 8.64 6.07 -12.39
C TYR A 81 8.83 4.67 -12.96
N LYS A 82 9.85 3.96 -12.48
CA LYS A 82 9.98 2.54 -12.73
C LYS A 82 9.09 1.79 -11.75
N LEU A 83 8.06 1.18 -12.28
CA LEU A 83 7.08 0.42 -11.50
C LEU A 83 7.53 -1.03 -11.37
N ASP A 84 7.15 -1.65 -10.28
CA ASP A 84 7.39 -3.07 -10.01
C ASP A 84 6.35 -3.94 -10.73
N TYR A 85 6.83 -4.84 -11.58
CA TYR A 85 5.98 -5.75 -12.35
C TYR A 85 6.33 -7.20 -12.04
N ARG A 86 5.32 -8.04 -11.95
CA ARG A 86 5.46 -9.48 -11.82
C ARG A 86 5.89 -10.13 -13.14
N LEU A 87 6.33 -11.37 -13.07
CA LEU A 87 6.74 -12.17 -14.24
C LEU A 87 5.64 -12.37 -15.28
N ASP A 88 4.36 -12.22 -14.91
CA ASP A 88 3.22 -12.26 -15.83
C ASP A 88 2.94 -10.92 -16.53
N GLY A 89 3.76 -9.90 -16.28
CA GLY A 89 3.69 -8.56 -16.87
C GLY A 89 2.66 -7.63 -16.23
N LYS A 90 1.97 -8.05 -15.16
CA LYS A 90 1.06 -7.20 -14.40
C LYS A 90 1.80 -6.43 -13.31
N LEU A 91 1.27 -5.27 -12.94
CA LEU A 91 1.79 -4.52 -11.80
C LEU A 91 1.77 -5.39 -10.54
N ASP A 92 2.88 -5.39 -9.79
CA ASP A 92 2.92 -6.07 -8.51
C ASP A 92 2.28 -5.20 -7.43
N ILE A 93 1.14 -5.65 -6.93
CA ILE A 93 0.38 -4.98 -5.88
C ILE A 93 0.17 -5.98 -4.76
N SER A 94 0.70 -5.66 -3.59
CA SER A 94 0.49 -6.46 -2.38
C SER A 94 -0.66 -5.91 -1.53
N PHE A 95 -1.34 -6.81 -0.82
CA PHE A 95 -2.35 -6.46 0.17
C PHE A 95 -1.80 -6.55 1.58
N VAL A 96 -2.04 -5.52 2.39
CA VAL A 96 -1.67 -5.49 3.80
C VAL A 96 -2.86 -5.06 4.65
N ARG A 97 -3.20 -5.87 5.66
CA ARG A 97 -4.10 -5.47 6.72
C ARG A 97 -3.32 -5.22 8.01
N LEU A 98 -3.41 -3.99 8.51
CA LEU A 98 -2.78 -3.61 9.76
C LEU A 98 -3.49 -4.28 10.95
N ASP A 99 -2.76 -4.51 12.03
CA ASP A 99 -3.29 -5.04 13.29
C ASP A 99 -3.90 -3.98 14.20
N VAL A 100 -3.82 -2.70 13.81
CA VAL A 100 -4.35 -1.54 14.53
C VAL A 100 -5.58 -0.95 13.86
N LYS A 101 -6.41 -0.26 14.65
CA LYS A 101 -7.66 0.36 14.23
C LYS A 101 -7.50 1.86 14.09
N GLY A 102 -6.91 2.28 12.98
CA GLY A 102 -6.70 3.68 12.70
C GLY A 102 -5.87 4.42 13.76
N ARG A 103 -5.98 5.75 13.78
CA ARG A 103 -5.16 6.62 14.63
C ARG A 103 -5.40 6.45 16.15
N LYS A 104 -6.57 6.00 16.55
CA LYS A 104 -6.94 5.90 17.99
C LYS A 104 -6.25 4.76 18.72
N GLU A 105 -5.73 3.77 18.02
CA GLU A 105 -5.20 2.53 18.60
C GLU A 105 -3.72 2.27 18.24
N GLY A 106 -2.89 3.32 18.15
CA GLY A 106 -1.44 3.13 18.01
C GLY A 106 -0.83 3.53 16.67
N TRP A 107 -1.61 4.11 15.76
CA TRP A 107 -1.03 4.72 14.57
C TRP A 107 -0.13 5.90 14.96
N ASN A 108 1.13 5.82 14.60
CA ASN A 108 2.04 6.95 14.53
C ASN A 108 2.63 7.02 13.12
N ASN A 109 3.26 8.13 12.76
CA ASN A 109 3.73 8.35 11.40
C ASN A 109 4.75 7.32 10.88
N ASN A 110 5.44 6.62 11.78
CA ASN A 110 6.43 5.59 11.40
C ASN A 110 5.84 4.16 11.45
N TYR A 111 4.61 4.03 11.94
CA TYR A 111 4.01 2.71 12.15
C TYR A 111 3.82 1.91 10.86
N PRO A 112 3.31 2.48 9.74
CA PRO A 112 3.15 1.71 8.52
C PRO A 112 4.48 1.20 7.97
N ASP A 113 5.50 2.04 7.97
CA ASP A 113 6.85 1.69 7.51
C ASP A 113 7.42 0.51 8.30
N PHE A 114 7.40 0.62 9.63
CA PHE A 114 7.87 -0.44 10.50
C PHE A 114 7.05 -1.73 10.35
N PHE A 115 5.72 -1.61 10.19
CA PHE A 115 4.83 -2.75 10.06
C PHE A 115 5.10 -3.54 8.78
N ILE A 116 5.19 -2.86 7.62
CA ILE A 116 5.44 -3.52 6.35
C ILE A 116 6.85 -4.13 6.27
N GLN A 117 7.86 -3.50 6.87
CA GLN A 117 9.20 -4.08 6.95
C GLN A 117 9.22 -5.41 7.71
N ASN A 118 8.46 -5.52 8.81
CA ASN A 118 8.31 -6.76 9.55
C ASN A 118 7.54 -7.86 8.78
N LEU A 119 6.76 -7.48 7.77
CA LEU A 119 6.11 -8.42 6.84
C LEU A 119 7.02 -8.84 5.67
N GLY A 120 8.24 -8.30 5.60
CA GLY A 120 9.20 -8.66 4.56
C GLY A 120 9.31 -7.64 3.41
N PHE A 121 8.55 -6.54 3.42
CA PHE A 121 8.69 -5.44 2.46
C PHE A 121 9.91 -4.58 2.80
N ASN A 122 11.10 -5.10 2.54
CA ASN A 122 12.37 -4.49 2.96
C ASN A 122 13.50 -4.61 1.92
N ASN A 123 13.17 -4.86 0.66
CA ASN A 123 14.14 -4.88 -0.44
C ASN A 123 14.76 -3.48 -0.59
N PRO A 124 16.10 -3.32 -0.47
CA PRO A 124 16.76 -2.02 -0.53
C PRO A 124 16.69 -1.34 -1.90
N LYS A 125 16.27 -2.05 -2.93
CA LYS A 125 16.05 -1.52 -4.29
C LYS A 125 14.59 -1.16 -4.57
N LYS A 126 13.71 -1.28 -3.57
CA LYS A 126 12.30 -0.92 -3.70
C LYS A 126 11.92 0.23 -2.79
N LEU A 127 11.13 1.12 -3.35
CA LEU A 127 10.36 2.10 -2.62
C LEU A 127 8.94 1.55 -2.47
N TYR A 128 8.51 1.29 -1.25
CA TYR A 128 7.18 0.75 -0.99
C TYR A 128 6.17 1.88 -0.79
N PHE A 129 5.11 1.91 -1.59
CA PHE A 129 4.10 2.96 -1.49
C PHE A 129 2.70 2.40 -1.24
N SER A 130 2.07 2.83 -0.15
CA SER A 130 0.80 2.29 0.30
C SER A 130 -0.37 3.24 0.02
N PHE A 131 -1.43 2.71 -0.58
CA PHE A 131 -2.75 3.36 -0.63
C PHE A 131 -3.59 2.89 0.55
N VAL A 132 -3.80 3.77 1.53
CA VAL A 132 -4.56 3.48 2.76
C VAL A 132 -6.02 3.83 2.56
N ASP A 133 -6.89 2.81 2.42
CA ASP A 133 -8.33 2.95 2.10
C ASP A 133 -9.26 2.67 3.28
N SER A 134 -8.85 2.85 4.51
CA SER A 134 -9.69 2.45 5.63
C SER A 134 -10.12 3.59 6.56
N PHE A 135 -9.32 4.62 6.73
CA PHE A 135 -9.62 5.74 7.62
C PHE A 135 -9.08 7.07 7.11
N THR A 136 -9.52 8.17 7.71
CA THR A 136 -9.00 9.50 7.44
C THR A 136 -7.93 9.89 8.46
N HIS A 137 -6.88 10.53 7.99
CA HIS A 137 -5.84 11.13 8.82
C HIS A 137 -5.83 12.66 8.66
N ARG A 138 -5.12 13.38 9.55
CA ARG A 138 -4.94 14.83 9.40
C ARG A 138 -4.17 15.17 8.13
N ASP A 139 -3.12 14.41 7.89
CA ASP A 139 -2.26 14.56 6.71
C ASP A 139 -2.81 13.71 5.57
N SER A 140 -2.63 14.14 4.34
CA SER A 140 -3.13 13.42 3.16
C SER A 140 -2.20 12.31 2.70
N GLY A 141 -0.90 12.47 2.98
CA GLY A 141 0.15 11.50 2.68
C GLY A 141 1.38 11.75 3.54
N GLN A 142 2.35 10.90 3.40
CA GLN A 142 3.70 11.05 3.97
C GLN A 142 4.67 10.16 3.22
N MET A 143 5.91 10.63 3.11
CA MET A 143 7.03 9.85 2.60
C MET A 143 8.14 9.77 3.62
N GLY A 144 8.63 8.55 3.87
CA GLY A 144 9.87 8.24 4.59
C GLY A 144 10.99 7.91 3.62
N VAL A 145 12.07 7.28 4.14
CA VAL A 145 13.25 6.93 3.33
C VAL A 145 12.97 5.74 2.40
N HIS A 146 12.22 4.74 2.85
CA HIS A 146 11.99 3.49 2.14
C HIS A 146 10.52 3.21 1.85
N SER A 147 9.62 3.91 2.54
CA SER A 147 8.18 3.75 2.30
C SER A 147 7.43 5.06 2.44
N GLY A 148 6.27 5.10 1.77
CA GLY A 148 5.33 6.20 1.84
C GLY A 148 3.89 5.73 1.75
N TYR A 149 2.96 6.65 1.95
CA TYR A 149 1.55 6.35 1.85
C TYR A 149 0.69 7.56 1.52
N THR A 150 -0.48 7.29 0.91
CA THR A 150 -1.55 8.25 0.71
C THR A 150 -2.83 7.74 1.39
N PHE A 151 -3.48 8.61 2.18
CA PHE A 151 -4.81 8.33 2.75
C PHE A 151 -5.90 8.64 1.73
N MET A 152 -6.41 7.62 1.07
CA MET A 152 -7.37 7.76 -0.04
C MET A 152 -8.65 8.50 0.38
N LYS A 153 -9.21 8.18 1.56
CA LYS A 153 -10.40 8.86 2.08
C LYS A 153 -10.18 10.33 2.42
N ARG A 154 -8.95 10.73 2.75
CA ARG A 154 -8.60 12.12 3.02
C ARG A 154 -8.43 12.91 1.73
N ALA A 155 -7.84 12.30 0.71
CA ALA A 155 -7.72 12.89 -0.62
C ALA A 155 -9.10 13.11 -1.28
N GLY A 156 -10.01 12.16 -1.12
CA GLY A 156 -11.43 12.29 -1.50
C GLY A 156 -11.72 12.07 -2.98
N SER A 157 -10.81 12.36 -3.90
CA SER A 157 -10.97 12.07 -5.32
C SER A 157 -9.75 11.36 -5.90
N ARG A 158 -9.93 10.63 -6.99
CA ARG A 158 -8.86 9.96 -7.72
C ARG A 158 -7.76 10.94 -8.14
N GLU A 159 -8.12 12.10 -8.66
CA GLU A 159 -7.18 13.14 -9.08
C GLU A 159 -6.31 13.62 -7.90
N GLU A 160 -6.91 13.86 -6.73
CA GLU A 160 -6.17 14.29 -5.55
C GLU A 160 -5.30 13.16 -4.98
N ILE A 161 -5.73 11.90 -5.04
CA ILE A 161 -4.91 10.75 -4.67
C ILE A 161 -3.65 10.71 -5.54
N ILE A 162 -3.79 10.85 -6.85
CA ILE A 162 -2.68 10.86 -7.81
C ILE A 162 -1.72 12.02 -7.52
N LYS A 163 -2.21 13.23 -7.32
CA LYS A 163 -1.38 14.40 -7.01
C LYS A 163 -0.59 14.24 -5.73
N ILE A 164 -1.25 13.77 -4.66
CA ILE A 164 -0.60 13.51 -3.37
C ILE A 164 0.46 12.42 -3.53
N THR A 165 0.15 11.34 -4.24
CA THR A 165 1.09 10.24 -4.47
C THR A 165 2.35 10.71 -5.20
N ILE A 166 2.20 11.50 -6.27
CA ILE A 166 3.35 12.11 -6.98
C ILE A 166 4.16 13.00 -6.03
N HIS A 167 3.48 13.86 -5.25
CA HIS A 167 4.12 14.74 -4.29
C HIS A 167 4.97 13.97 -3.26
N GLU A 168 4.41 12.93 -2.67
CA GLU A 168 5.13 12.12 -1.68
C GLU A 168 6.28 11.33 -2.33
N LEU A 169 6.08 10.76 -3.51
CA LEU A 169 7.16 10.05 -4.23
C LEU A 169 8.33 10.98 -4.59
N LEU A 170 8.07 12.24 -4.91
CA LEU A 170 9.13 13.24 -5.12
C LEU A 170 9.94 13.49 -3.84
N HIS A 171 9.31 13.52 -2.66
CA HIS A 171 10.03 13.58 -1.39
C HIS A 171 10.96 12.36 -1.21
N GLY A 172 10.50 11.16 -1.53
CA GLY A 172 11.31 9.93 -1.49
C GLY A 172 12.53 9.97 -2.42
N GLN A 173 12.48 10.78 -3.48
CA GLN A 173 13.60 11.01 -4.39
C GLN A 173 14.52 12.17 -3.96
N GLY A 174 14.30 12.73 -2.78
CA GLY A 174 15.12 13.80 -2.22
C GLY A 174 14.70 15.23 -2.59
N PHE A 175 13.55 15.41 -3.24
CA PHE A 175 13.00 16.74 -3.48
C PHE A 175 12.35 17.26 -2.21
N SER A 176 12.80 18.39 -1.70
CA SER A 176 12.15 19.12 -0.61
C SER A 176 11.76 20.52 -1.09
N TRP A 177 10.53 20.91 -0.83
CA TRP A 177 10.11 22.31 -1.00
C TRP A 177 10.74 23.15 0.12
N LYS A 178 11.52 24.16 -0.28
CA LYS A 178 12.00 25.17 0.66
C LYS A 178 10.94 26.25 0.84
#